data_cc82d675215f7a2d1c669a352e39637b
#
_entry.id   cc82d675215f7a2d1c669a352e39637b
#
_cell.length_a   1.000
_cell.length_b   1.000
_cell.length_c   1.000
_cell.angle_alpha   90.00
_cell.angle_beta   90.00
_cell.angle_gamma   90.00
#
_symmetry.space_group_name_H-M   'P 1'
#
loop_
_entity.id
_entity.type
_entity.pdbx_description
1 polymer ?
#
loop_
_entity_poly.entity_id
_entity_poly.type
_entity_poly.pdbx_seq_one_letter_code
_entity_poly.pdbx_strand_id
1 'polypeptide(L)'
;MYLADYHTHSRISPDGKFTMAQMAQAALDKGFQEICFTDHVEPINWGETTLCPLPYNWEPLRREFAAAQAEMGDQITMRLGIELDAMFDIGHTMQVLQGAPEFDFVIGSVHMLSREKMGGLDLYFFQPENEEQAHAGIRDYLDQVRQFAQWDGSYSVLGHLTLPLRYLNELRGFHLTFDDYEKEVEEIFRSLIERGRGIEVNTNRGNDPLPGEKWLRMYRDLGGEIITLGSDAHNTANIGCAIRQRQELLKKCGFEKFCTFEKMVPIWHKL
;
A
#
# COMPACT_ATOMS: atom_id res chain seq x y z
N MET A 1 8.71 -19.36 10.75
CA MET A 1 8.28 -18.38 9.74
C MET A 1 7.44 -17.33 10.46
N TYR A 2 7.87 -16.07 10.46
CA TYR A 2 7.11 -14.97 11.04
C TYR A 2 6.03 -14.53 10.06
N LEU A 3 4.78 -14.37 10.52
CA LEU A 3 3.66 -13.97 9.69
C LEU A 3 3.15 -12.61 10.16
N ALA A 4 3.23 -11.65 9.29
CA ALA A 4 2.70 -10.31 9.47
C ALA A 4 1.92 -9.89 8.23
N ASP A 5 0.84 -9.13 8.42
CA ASP A 5 0.07 -8.51 7.34
C ASP A 5 0.14 -7.00 7.51
N TYR A 6 0.81 -6.35 6.59
CA TYR A 6 1.15 -4.93 6.68
C TYR A 6 0.36 -4.04 5.71
N HIS A 7 -0.78 -4.57 5.21
CA HIS A 7 -1.73 -3.78 4.44
C HIS A 7 -3.15 -4.29 4.70
N THR A 8 -3.84 -3.65 5.63
CA THR A 8 -5.20 -4.06 6.04
C THR A 8 -6.06 -2.85 6.35
N HIS A 9 -7.34 -2.94 5.99
CA HIS A 9 -8.32 -1.87 6.15
C HIS A 9 -9.42 -2.28 7.10
N SER A 10 -9.73 -1.39 8.04
CA SER A 10 -10.84 -1.53 8.96
C SER A 10 -12.06 -0.73 8.47
N ARG A 11 -13.10 -0.67 9.30
CA ARG A 11 -14.26 0.20 9.06
C ARG A 11 -13.96 1.72 9.07
N ILE A 12 -12.72 2.10 9.33
CA ILE A 12 -12.25 3.50 9.23
C ILE A 12 -12.07 3.87 7.76
N SER A 13 -11.63 2.93 6.92
CA SER A 13 -11.63 3.10 5.47
C SER A 13 -13.07 3.09 4.92
N PRO A 14 -13.41 3.92 3.93
CA PRO A 14 -14.76 4.05 3.40
C PRO A 14 -15.32 2.74 2.81
N ASP A 15 -14.47 1.85 2.36
CA ASP A 15 -14.79 0.54 1.78
C ASP A 15 -14.56 -0.65 2.75
N GLY A 16 -14.03 -0.38 3.95
CA GLY A 16 -13.91 -1.36 5.03
C GLY A 16 -15.20 -1.53 5.85
N LYS A 17 -15.41 -2.72 6.43
CA LYS A 17 -16.67 -3.05 7.14
C LYS A 17 -16.45 -3.58 8.55
N PHE A 18 -15.26 -4.07 8.87
CA PHE A 18 -14.97 -4.76 10.11
C PHE A 18 -14.19 -3.85 11.06
N THR A 19 -14.39 -4.05 12.37
CA THR A 19 -13.57 -3.37 13.37
C THR A 19 -12.13 -3.84 13.32
N MET A 20 -11.19 -3.02 13.79
CA MET A 20 -9.80 -3.44 13.92
C MET A 20 -9.65 -4.69 14.81
N ALA A 21 -10.45 -4.82 15.87
CA ALA A 21 -10.47 -6.02 16.71
C ALA A 21 -10.91 -7.27 15.93
N GLN A 22 -11.95 -7.17 15.10
CA GLN A 22 -12.40 -8.30 14.26
C GLN A 22 -11.34 -8.70 13.22
N MET A 23 -10.65 -7.71 12.62
CA MET A 23 -9.56 -7.96 11.68
C MET A 23 -8.36 -8.61 12.40
N ALA A 24 -7.99 -8.10 13.59
CA ALA A 24 -6.92 -8.67 14.40
C ALA A 24 -7.24 -10.11 14.85
N GLN A 25 -8.48 -10.38 15.28
CA GLN A 25 -8.91 -11.74 15.64
C GLN A 25 -8.80 -12.68 14.43
N ALA A 26 -9.20 -12.24 13.23
CA ALA A 26 -9.06 -13.05 12.02
C ALA A 26 -7.59 -13.32 11.65
N ALA A 27 -6.69 -12.37 11.90
CA ALA A 27 -5.25 -12.58 11.74
C ALA A 27 -4.72 -13.61 12.74
N LEU A 28 -5.09 -13.49 14.01
CA LEU A 28 -4.73 -14.41 15.08
C LEU A 28 -5.21 -15.84 14.79
N ASP A 29 -6.46 -16.01 14.37
CA ASP A 29 -7.06 -17.30 14.02
C ASP A 29 -6.33 -17.99 12.85
N LYS A 30 -5.71 -17.21 11.95
CA LYS A 30 -4.89 -17.70 10.83
C LYS A 30 -3.41 -17.87 11.18
N GLY A 31 -3.04 -17.64 12.46
CA GLY A 31 -1.69 -17.85 13.00
C GLY A 31 -0.71 -16.74 12.69
N PHE A 32 -1.19 -15.52 12.45
CA PHE A 32 -0.36 -14.33 12.31
C PHE A 32 0.11 -13.84 13.69
N GLN A 33 1.33 -13.36 13.76
CA GLN A 33 1.92 -12.78 14.95
C GLN A 33 1.75 -11.26 15.02
N GLU A 34 1.56 -10.63 13.85
CA GLU A 34 1.48 -9.18 13.75
C GLU A 34 0.53 -8.74 12.64
N ILE A 35 -0.21 -7.66 12.87
CA ILE A 35 -1.08 -6.99 11.91
C ILE A 35 -0.85 -5.47 11.99
N CYS A 36 -0.74 -4.81 10.85
CA CYS A 36 -0.71 -3.36 10.75
C CYS A 36 -1.99 -2.87 10.07
N PHE A 37 -2.72 -1.99 10.75
CA PHE A 37 -3.87 -1.30 10.16
C PHE A 37 -3.37 -0.11 9.36
N THR A 38 -3.73 -0.08 8.10
CA THR A 38 -3.29 0.92 7.12
C THR A 38 -4.50 1.52 6.40
N ASP A 39 -5.48 1.97 7.20
CA ASP A 39 -6.68 2.58 6.65
C ASP A 39 -6.36 3.76 5.73
N HIS A 40 -7.18 3.97 4.70
CA HIS A 40 -7.01 5.02 3.70
C HIS A 40 -6.97 6.41 4.31
N VAL A 41 -5.97 7.18 3.92
CA VAL A 41 -5.88 8.62 4.14
C VAL A 41 -5.59 9.30 2.82
N GLU A 42 -6.62 9.88 2.27
CA GLU A 42 -6.58 10.57 0.98
C GLU A 42 -6.92 12.06 1.17
N PRO A 43 -6.29 12.97 0.40
CA PRO A 43 -6.60 14.39 0.49
C PRO A 43 -7.98 14.74 -0.08
N ILE A 44 -8.69 13.77 -0.65
CA ILE A 44 -10.00 13.91 -1.27
C ILE A 44 -11.04 13.04 -0.58
N ASN A 45 -12.32 13.38 -0.77
CA ASN A 45 -13.40 12.49 -0.41
C ASN A 45 -13.50 11.32 -1.41
N TRP A 46 -13.60 10.12 -0.91
CA TRP A 46 -13.66 8.91 -1.73
C TRP A 46 -14.78 8.94 -2.77
N GLY A 47 -14.44 8.62 -4.01
CA GLY A 47 -15.37 8.67 -5.16
C GLY A 47 -15.67 10.09 -5.66
N GLU A 48 -14.98 11.11 -5.14
CA GLU A 48 -15.14 12.52 -5.54
C GLU A 48 -13.77 13.09 -5.98
N THR A 49 -13.79 14.33 -6.42
CA THR A 49 -12.58 15.12 -6.71
C THR A 49 -12.46 16.34 -5.78
N THR A 50 -13.28 16.38 -4.73
CA THR A 50 -13.30 17.45 -3.73
C THR A 50 -12.35 17.13 -2.59
N LEU A 51 -11.59 18.14 -2.14
CA LEU A 51 -10.67 17.98 -1.01
C LEU A 51 -11.44 17.70 0.28
N CYS A 52 -10.90 16.81 1.12
CA CYS A 52 -11.48 16.54 2.43
C CYS A 52 -11.41 17.76 3.35
N PRO A 53 -12.33 17.91 4.32
CA PRO A 53 -12.34 19.04 5.24
C PRO A 53 -11.08 19.10 6.13
N LEU A 54 -10.67 20.33 6.46
CA LEU A 54 -9.62 20.60 7.43
C LEU A 54 -10.17 21.34 8.66
N PRO A 55 -9.65 21.09 9.88
CA PRO A 55 -8.63 20.08 10.19
C PRO A 55 -9.17 18.65 10.03
N TYR A 56 -8.31 17.73 9.62
CA TYR A 56 -8.69 16.34 9.47
C TYR A 56 -9.00 15.71 10.84
N ASN A 57 -10.08 14.94 10.91
CA ASN A 57 -10.51 14.35 12.18
C ASN A 57 -9.89 12.97 12.42
N TRP A 58 -8.78 12.94 13.15
CA TRP A 58 -8.08 11.72 13.53
C TRP A 58 -8.72 10.94 14.69
N GLU A 59 -9.72 11.48 15.34
CA GLU A 59 -10.33 10.88 16.55
C GLU A 59 -10.98 9.51 16.30
N PRO A 60 -11.69 9.26 15.17
CA PRO A 60 -12.23 7.92 14.89
C PRO A 60 -11.14 6.85 14.83
N LEU A 61 -10.02 7.12 14.13
CA LEU A 61 -8.89 6.19 14.02
C LEU A 61 -8.28 5.88 15.40
N ARG A 62 -8.03 6.93 16.21
CA ARG A 62 -7.46 6.77 17.57
C ARG A 62 -8.35 5.90 18.46
N ARG A 63 -9.66 6.16 18.47
CA ARG A 63 -10.62 5.41 19.28
C ARG A 63 -10.74 3.97 18.84
N GLU A 64 -10.79 3.74 17.53
CA GLU A 64 -10.90 2.39 16.97
C GLU A 64 -9.67 1.55 17.34
N PHE A 65 -8.48 2.09 17.16
CA PHE A 65 -7.24 1.40 17.51
C PHE A 65 -7.13 1.13 19.01
N ALA A 66 -7.40 2.13 19.85
CA ALA A 66 -7.38 1.96 21.31
C ALA A 66 -8.40 0.92 21.80
N ALA A 67 -9.60 0.89 21.22
CA ALA A 67 -10.61 -0.11 21.53
C ALA A 67 -10.16 -1.52 21.15
N ALA A 68 -9.58 -1.67 19.97
CA ALA A 68 -9.04 -2.94 19.50
C ALA A 68 -7.86 -3.44 20.37
N GLN A 69 -6.95 -2.53 20.78
CA GLN A 69 -5.87 -2.87 21.72
C GLN A 69 -6.40 -3.34 23.07
N ALA A 70 -7.44 -2.67 23.60
CA ALA A 70 -8.05 -3.05 24.87
C ALA A 70 -8.76 -4.44 24.79
N GLU A 71 -9.36 -4.78 23.63
CA GLU A 71 -10.04 -6.04 23.42
C GLU A 71 -9.07 -7.19 23.17
N MET A 72 -8.06 -6.99 22.34
CA MET A 72 -7.10 -8.02 21.95
C MET A 72 -5.97 -8.24 22.96
N GLY A 73 -5.61 -7.21 23.73
CA GLY A 73 -4.46 -7.28 24.65
C GLY A 73 -3.18 -7.69 23.91
N ASP A 74 -2.40 -8.59 24.54
CA ASP A 74 -1.13 -9.06 24.01
C ASP A 74 -1.24 -10.33 23.14
N GLN A 75 -2.44 -10.68 22.68
CA GLN A 75 -2.67 -11.92 21.90
C GLN A 75 -2.04 -11.83 20.49
N ILE A 76 -1.96 -10.65 19.92
CA ILE A 76 -1.34 -10.38 18.64
C ILE A 76 -0.71 -8.97 18.68
N THR A 77 0.45 -8.81 18.05
CA THR A 77 1.05 -7.47 17.91
C THR A 77 0.22 -6.66 16.90
N MET A 78 -0.28 -5.51 17.35
CA MET A 78 -1.06 -4.60 16.52
C MET A 78 -0.28 -3.31 16.31
N ARG A 79 -0.15 -2.90 15.05
CA ARG A 79 0.54 -1.67 14.64
C ARG A 79 -0.45 -0.69 14.02
N LEU A 80 -0.23 0.59 14.30
CA LEU A 80 -1.01 1.68 13.72
C LEU A 80 -0.24 2.28 12.55
N GLY A 81 -0.83 2.21 11.39
CA GLY A 81 -0.32 2.83 10.17
C GLY A 81 -1.44 3.51 9.39
N ILE A 82 -1.10 3.94 8.20
CA ILE A 82 -2.04 4.44 7.18
C ILE A 82 -1.56 4.05 5.79
N GLU A 83 -2.50 3.96 4.86
CA GLU A 83 -2.23 4.03 3.43
C GLU A 83 -2.50 5.46 2.96
N LEU A 84 -1.44 6.14 2.55
CA LEU A 84 -1.45 7.55 2.22
C LEU A 84 -1.37 7.77 0.71
N ASP A 85 -2.40 8.33 0.10
CA ASP A 85 -2.31 8.93 -1.25
C ASP A 85 -2.03 10.44 -1.13
N ALA A 86 -0.86 10.87 -1.55
CA ALA A 86 -0.44 12.26 -1.39
C ALA A 86 -0.42 13.05 -2.71
N MET A 87 -0.43 12.37 -3.86
CA MET A 87 -0.09 13.03 -5.13
C MET A 87 -1.19 13.89 -5.72
N PHE A 88 -2.43 13.67 -5.34
CA PHE A 88 -3.54 14.49 -5.82
C PHE A 88 -3.40 15.97 -5.41
N ASP A 89 -2.98 16.24 -4.18
CA ASP A 89 -2.66 17.57 -3.67
C ASP A 89 -1.72 17.48 -2.46
N ILE A 90 -0.42 17.58 -2.69
CA ILE A 90 0.62 17.49 -1.65
C ILE A 90 0.43 18.54 -0.56
N GLY A 91 0.07 19.78 -0.94
CA GLY A 91 -0.11 20.87 0.01
C GLY A 91 -1.26 20.60 0.98
N HIS A 92 -2.37 20.09 0.47
CA HIS A 92 -3.51 19.68 1.28
C HIS A 92 -3.17 18.46 2.14
N THR A 93 -2.51 17.44 1.56
CA THR A 93 -2.07 16.25 2.30
C THR A 93 -1.21 16.60 3.50
N MET A 94 -0.28 17.54 3.36
CA MET A 94 0.52 18.02 4.49
C MET A 94 -0.33 18.67 5.60
N GLN A 95 -1.45 19.29 5.27
CA GLN A 95 -2.40 19.81 6.26
C GLN A 95 -3.26 18.71 6.87
N VAL A 96 -3.65 17.70 6.09
CA VAL A 96 -4.34 16.49 6.59
C VAL A 96 -3.49 15.79 7.66
N LEU A 97 -2.19 15.67 7.44
CA LEU A 97 -1.28 15.01 8.38
C LEU A 97 -1.00 15.82 9.67
N GLN A 98 -1.43 17.08 9.74
CA GLN A 98 -1.32 17.84 10.99
C GLN A 98 -2.20 17.23 12.10
N GLY A 99 -1.58 17.02 13.27
CA GLY A 99 -2.28 16.42 14.40
C GLY A 99 -2.54 14.91 14.28
N ALA A 100 -1.96 14.24 13.28
CA ALA A 100 -2.01 12.79 13.17
C ALA A 100 -1.44 12.10 14.42
N PRO A 101 -1.86 10.86 14.76
CA PRO A 101 -1.16 10.05 15.74
C PRO A 101 0.26 9.73 15.28
N GLU A 102 1.10 9.27 16.23
CA GLU A 102 2.35 8.63 15.84
C GLU A 102 2.05 7.29 15.15
N PHE A 103 2.55 7.14 13.93
CA PHE A 103 2.39 5.90 13.17
C PHE A 103 3.60 4.99 13.35
N ASP A 104 3.33 3.68 13.33
CA ASP A 104 4.38 2.67 13.23
C ASP A 104 4.85 2.51 11.78
N PHE A 105 3.93 2.73 10.83
CA PHE A 105 4.14 2.42 9.43
C PHE A 105 3.25 3.29 8.51
N VAL A 106 3.76 3.68 7.37
CA VAL A 106 2.97 4.40 6.35
C VAL A 106 3.27 3.80 4.98
N ILE A 107 2.23 3.34 4.31
CA ILE A 107 2.29 2.98 2.89
C ILE A 107 2.05 4.26 2.10
N GLY A 108 2.93 4.57 1.16
CA GLY A 108 2.69 5.60 0.17
C GLY A 108 2.08 4.99 -1.07
N SER A 109 0.87 5.40 -1.43
CA SER A 109 0.13 4.87 -2.56
C SER A 109 -0.26 5.95 -3.55
N VAL A 110 -0.53 5.53 -4.79
CA VAL A 110 -1.12 6.37 -5.84
C VAL A 110 -2.35 5.65 -6.36
N HIS A 111 -3.52 6.20 -6.08
CA HIS A 111 -4.81 5.66 -6.56
C HIS A 111 -5.42 6.54 -7.65
N MET A 112 -5.08 7.82 -7.65
CA MET A 112 -5.65 8.80 -8.56
C MET A 112 -4.74 9.06 -9.75
N LEU A 113 -5.32 9.13 -10.92
CA LEU A 113 -4.66 9.69 -12.10
C LEU A 113 -4.59 11.21 -12.00
N SER A 114 -3.63 11.85 -12.66
CA SER A 114 -3.39 13.27 -12.53
C SER A 114 -4.61 14.12 -12.90
N ARG A 115 -4.82 15.20 -12.14
CA ARG A 115 -5.90 16.14 -12.41
C ARG A 115 -5.75 16.82 -13.76
N GLU A 116 -4.52 17.15 -14.12
CA GLU A 116 -4.22 17.93 -15.33
C GLU A 116 -4.41 17.12 -16.63
N LYS A 117 -3.96 15.86 -16.64
CA LYS A 117 -3.98 15.03 -17.85
C LYS A 117 -5.19 14.11 -17.93
N MET A 118 -5.67 13.63 -16.77
CA MET A 118 -6.66 12.56 -16.68
C MET A 118 -7.88 12.94 -15.84
N GLY A 119 -8.01 14.22 -15.46
CA GLY A 119 -9.17 14.74 -14.73
C GLY A 119 -9.26 14.37 -13.27
N GLY A 120 -8.19 13.82 -12.66
CA GLY A 120 -8.19 13.37 -11.27
C GLY A 120 -9.07 12.14 -11.06
N LEU A 121 -9.11 11.23 -12.02
CA LEU A 121 -9.92 10.03 -11.94
C LEU A 121 -9.21 8.96 -11.12
N ASP A 122 -9.96 8.32 -10.22
CA ASP A 122 -9.48 7.12 -9.53
C ASP A 122 -9.27 5.97 -10.52
N LEU A 123 -8.17 5.25 -10.37
CA LEU A 123 -7.80 4.09 -11.20
C LEU A 123 -8.90 3.03 -11.24
N TYR A 124 -9.64 2.84 -10.14
CA TYR A 124 -10.76 1.90 -10.09
C TYR A 124 -11.87 2.28 -11.08
N PHE A 125 -12.12 3.58 -11.29
CA PHE A 125 -13.12 4.08 -12.22
C PHE A 125 -12.57 4.33 -13.64
N PHE A 126 -11.27 4.22 -13.85
CA PHE A 126 -10.65 4.40 -15.16
C PHE A 126 -11.09 3.27 -16.11
N GLN A 127 -11.73 3.64 -17.21
CA GLN A 127 -12.29 2.72 -18.22
C GLN A 127 -11.79 3.10 -19.62
N PRO A 128 -10.55 2.72 -19.99
CA PRO A 128 -10.02 2.99 -21.32
C PRO A 128 -10.77 2.17 -22.36
N GLU A 129 -11.00 2.76 -23.54
CA GLU A 129 -11.69 2.12 -24.66
C GLU A 129 -10.76 1.20 -25.48
N ASN A 130 -9.46 1.39 -25.35
CA ASN A 130 -8.43 0.65 -26.11
C ASN A 130 -7.09 0.67 -25.36
N GLU A 131 -6.12 -0.11 -25.87
CA GLU A 131 -4.79 -0.23 -25.27
C GLU A 131 -4.01 1.10 -25.28
N GLU A 132 -4.18 1.96 -26.27
CA GLU A 132 -3.50 3.26 -26.33
C GLU A 132 -3.91 4.13 -25.14
N GLN A 133 -5.21 4.20 -24.86
CA GLN A 133 -5.74 4.92 -23.68
C GLN A 133 -5.29 4.25 -22.38
N ALA A 134 -5.28 2.91 -22.32
CA ALA A 134 -4.81 2.18 -21.15
C ALA A 134 -3.32 2.48 -20.85
N HIS A 135 -2.47 2.46 -21.89
CA HIS A 135 -1.07 2.86 -21.77
C HIS A 135 -0.90 4.34 -21.39
N ALA A 136 -1.78 5.23 -21.84
CA ALA A 136 -1.77 6.63 -21.41
C ALA A 136 -2.03 6.75 -19.90
N GLY A 137 -2.99 5.97 -19.38
CA GLY A 137 -3.24 5.90 -17.93
C GLY A 137 -2.05 5.33 -17.14
N ILE A 138 -1.41 4.26 -17.63
CA ILE A 138 -0.21 3.69 -16.98
C ILE A 138 0.93 4.72 -16.94
N ARG A 139 1.18 5.45 -18.03
CA ARG A 139 2.22 6.50 -18.06
C ARG A 139 1.93 7.62 -17.06
N ASP A 140 0.68 8.08 -17.00
CA ASP A 140 0.27 9.10 -16.05
C ASP A 140 0.42 8.62 -14.59
N TYR A 141 0.02 7.38 -14.31
CA TYR A 141 0.22 6.74 -13.01
C TYR A 141 1.71 6.68 -12.63
N LEU A 142 2.57 6.19 -13.53
CA LEU A 142 4.01 6.11 -13.29
C LEU A 142 4.67 7.47 -13.10
N ASP A 143 4.21 8.51 -13.82
CA ASP A 143 4.66 9.89 -13.59
C ASP A 143 4.36 10.34 -12.15
N GLN A 144 3.20 10.00 -11.60
CA GLN A 144 2.83 10.33 -10.23
C GLN A 144 3.60 9.48 -9.21
N VAL A 145 3.75 8.18 -9.45
CA VAL A 145 4.56 7.30 -8.59
C VAL A 145 6.01 7.79 -8.53
N ARG A 146 6.58 8.23 -9.65
CA ARG A 146 7.92 8.82 -9.68
C ARG A 146 8.02 10.09 -8.84
N GLN A 147 7.03 10.98 -8.93
CA GLN A 147 6.96 12.17 -8.08
C GLN A 147 6.83 11.79 -6.60
N PHE A 148 6.00 10.79 -6.29
CA PHE A 148 5.85 10.27 -4.93
C PHE A 148 7.16 9.69 -4.40
N ALA A 149 7.88 8.90 -5.18
CA ALA A 149 9.17 8.34 -4.79
C ALA A 149 10.24 9.42 -4.49
N GLN A 150 10.09 10.61 -5.07
CA GLN A 150 10.97 11.77 -4.84
C GLN A 150 10.49 12.69 -3.72
N TRP A 151 9.26 12.53 -3.25
CA TRP A 151 8.69 13.38 -2.21
C TRP A 151 9.37 13.14 -0.86
N ASP A 152 9.73 14.22 -0.16
CA ASP A 152 10.42 14.15 1.14
C ASP A 152 9.47 13.94 2.35
N GLY A 153 8.17 13.73 2.10
CA GLY A 153 7.22 13.39 3.16
C GLY A 153 7.51 12.05 3.83
N SER A 154 6.91 11.83 4.99
CA SER A 154 7.18 10.64 5.80
C SER A 154 6.31 9.46 5.36
N TYR A 155 6.91 8.46 4.74
CA TYR A 155 6.33 7.14 4.46
C TYR A 155 7.41 6.06 4.49
N SER A 156 7.02 4.81 4.69
CA SER A 156 7.94 3.67 4.88
C SER A 156 8.22 2.93 3.58
N VAL A 157 7.18 2.64 2.83
CA VAL A 157 7.25 1.86 1.58
C VAL A 157 6.29 2.44 0.54
N LEU A 158 6.62 2.19 -0.74
CA LEU A 158 5.68 2.39 -1.84
C LEU A 158 4.74 1.18 -1.92
N GLY A 159 3.43 1.41 -1.92
CA GLY A 159 2.39 0.40 -2.08
C GLY A 159 2.28 -0.10 -3.51
N HIS A 160 1.82 -1.30 -3.69
CA HIS A 160 1.33 -1.97 -4.92
C HIS A 160 1.74 -1.31 -6.26
N LEU A 161 3.04 -1.14 -6.51
CA LEU A 161 3.62 -0.41 -7.66
C LEU A 161 2.92 -0.68 -9.01
N THR A 162 2.47 -1.90 -9.25
CA THR A 162 1.82 -2.28 -10.52
C THR A 162 0.29 -2.34 -10.42
N LEU A 163 -0.31 -1.54 -9.54
CA LEU A 163 -1.75 -1.48 -9.28
C LEU A 163 -2.62 -1.32 -10.54
N PRO A 164 -2.25 -0.54 -11.58
CA PRO A 164 -3.04 -0.44 -12.78
C PRO A 164 -3.35 -1.78 -13.44
N LEU A 165 -2.45 -2.79 -13.34
CA LEU A 165 -2.67 -4.11 -13.92
C LEU A 165 -3.84 -4.86 -13.26
N ARG A 166 -4.08 -4.66 -11.95
CA ARG A 166 -5.26 -5.20 -11.25
C ARG A 166 -6.54 -4.73 -11.93
N TYR A 167 -6.65 -3.45 -12.21
CA TYR A 167 -7.86 -2.87 -12.77
C TYR A 167 -7.98 -3.11 -14.27
N LEU A 168 -6.91 -2.91 -15.02
CA LEU A 168 -6.92 -3.03 -16.47
C LEU A 168 -7.04 -4.50 -16.93
N ASN A 169 -6.27 -5.41 -16.33
CA ASN A 169 -6.28 -6.80 -16.76
C ASN A 169 -7.43 -7.60 -16.11
N GLU A 170 -7.55 -7.54 -14.76
CA GLU A 170 -8.50 -8.40 -14.04
C GLU A 170 -9.95 -7.91 -14.19
N LEU A 171 -10.18 -6.58 -14.19
CA LEU A 171 -11.53 -6.04 -14.26
C LEU A 171 -11.96 -5.61 -15.67
N ARG A 172 -11.03 -5.20 -16.54
CA ARG A 172 -11.34 -4.67 -17.87
C ARG A 172 -10.96 -5.64 -19.01
N GLY A 173 -10.24 -6.73 -18.70
CA GLY A 173 -9.88 -7.78 -19.64
C GLY A 173 -8.76 -7.41 -20.61
N PHE A 174 -7.96 -6.39 -20.35
CA PHE A 174 -6.71 -6.13 -21.05
C PHE A 174 -5.64 -7.17 -20.67
N HIS A 175 -4.57 -7.24 -21.46
CA HIS A 175 -3.42 -8.11 -21.19
C HIS A 175 -2.12 -7.31 -21.22
N LEU A 176 -2.08 -6.25 -20.41
CA LEU A 176 -0.97 -5.31 -20.35
C LEU A 176 0.10 -5.79 -19.39
N THR A 177 1.33 -5.33 -19.63
CA THR A 177 2.47 -5.51 -18.73
C THR A 177 3.13 -4.16 -18.44
N PHE A 178 4.05 -4.13 -17.48
CA PHE A 178 4.92 -2.98 -17.24
C PHE A 178 6.27 -3.10 -17.98
N ASP A 179 6.42 -4.08 -18.87
CA ASP A 179 7.71 -4.35 -19.52
C ASP A 179 8.22 -3.17 -20.37
N ASP A 180 7.32 -2.39 -20.95
CA ASP A 180 7.65 -1.19 -21.72
C ASP A 180 8.10 0.00 -20.84
N TYR A 181 7.98 -0.11 -19.52
CA TYR A 181 8.25 0.94 -18.54
C TYR A 181 9.42 0.60 -17.60
N GLU A 182 10.33 -0.25 -18.04
CA GLU A 182 11.43 -0.76 -17.20
C GLU A 182 12.34 0.35 -16.68
N LYS A 183 12.58 1.38 -17.48
CA LYS A 183 13.41 2.53 -17.06
C LYS A 183 12.74 3.37 -15.99
N GLU A 184 11.46 3.64 -16.14
CA GLU A 184 10.66 4.39 -15.17
C GLU A 184 10.60 3.66 -13.83
N VAL A 185 10.40 2.34 -13.85
CA VAL A 185 10.40 1.51 -12.65
C VAL A 185 11.78 1.48 -11.99
N GLU A 186 12.85 1.37 -12.78
CA GLU A 186 14.23 1.43 -12.26
C GLU A 186 14.51 2.79 -11.57
N GLU A 187 14.11 3.91 -12.18
CA GLU A 187 14.26 5.24 -11.60
C GLU A 187 13.50 5.37 -10.27
N ILE A 188 12.27 4.86 -10.21
CA ILE A 188 11.46 4.82 -8.98
C ILE A 188 12.20 4.04 -7.89
N PHE A 189 12.66 2.82 -8.18
CA PHE A 189 13.37 1.99 -7.20
C PHE A 189 14.65 2.65 -6.69
N ARG A 190 15.45 3.23 -7.57
CA ARG A 190 16.67 3.97 -7.18
C ARG A 190 16.33 5.13 -6.24
N SER A 191 15.29 5.90 -6.57
CA SER A 191 14.84 7.01 -5.72
C SER A 191 14.40 6.55 -4.33
N LEU A 192 13.66 5.44 -4.24
CA LEU A 192 13.23 4.85 -2.96
C LEU A 192 14.43 4.38 -2.14
N ILE A 193 15.35 3.63 -2.76
CA ILE A 193 16.55 3.09 -2.11
C ILE A 193 17.45 4.21 -1.57
N GLU A 194 17.72 5.24 -2.38
CA GLU A 194 18.53 6.40 -2.00
C GLU A 194 17.95 7.15 -0.79
N ARG A 195 16.61 7.13 -0.63
CA ARG A 195 15.89 7.76 0.48
C ARG A 195 15.68 6.83 1.68
N GLY A 196 16.22 5.61 1.65
CA GLY A 196 16.03 4.63 2.72
C GLY A 196 14.59 4.13 2.85
N ARG A 197 13.85 4.08 1.74
CA ARG A 197 12.47 3.62 1.66
C ARG A 197 12.39 2.28 0.95
N GLY A 198 11.28 1.58 1.17
CA GLY A 198 11.07 0.26 0.60
C GLY A 198 9.93 0.17 -0.38
N ILE A 199 9.57 -1.06 -0.66
CA ILE A 199 8.39 -1.43 -1.44
C ILE A 199 7.53 -2.42 -0.68
N GLU A 200 6.24 -2.42 -0.98
CA GLU A 200 5.33 -3.48 -0.61
C GLU A 200 5.34 -4.59 -1.66
N VAL A 201 5.15 -5.83 -1.22
CA VAL A 201 4.59 -6.91 -2.03
C VAL A 201 3.13 -7.07 -1.66
N ASN A 202 2.25 -6.43 -2.41
CA ASN A 202 0.81 -6.61 -2.27
C ASN A 202 0.43 -7.97 -2.84
N THR A 203 -0.29 -8.78 -2.06
CA THR A 203 -0.58 -10.16 -2.46
C THR A 203 -1.66 -10.27 -3.53
N ASN A 204 -2.36 -9.17 -3.82
CA ASN A 204 -3.42 -9.08 -4.82
C ASN A 204 -4.45 -10.22 -4.68
N ARG A 205 -4.86 -10.49 -3.45
CA ARG A 205 -5.85 -11.55 -3.14
C ARG A 205 -5.48 -12.94 -3.68
N GLY A 206 -4.18 -13.20 -3.86
CA GLY A 206 -3.66 -14.47 -4.37
C GLY A 206 -3.42 -14.52 -5.88
N ASN A 207 -3.84 -13.51 -6.63
CA ASN A 207 -3.50 -13.33 -8.05
C ASN A 207 -2.02 -12.91 -8.19
N ASP A 208 -1.60 -12.47 -9.36
CA ASP A 208 -0.24 -11.98 -9.56
C ASP A 208 0.08 -10.84 -8.59
N PRO A 209 1.21 -10.91 -7.85
CA PRO A 209 1.55 -9.89 -6.86
C PRO A 209 1.86 -8.55 -7.50
N LEU A 210 1.67 -7.49 -6.71
CA LEU A 210 1.96 -6.13 -7.12
C LEU A 210 3.09 -5.55 -6.26
N PRO A 211 4.34 -5.52 -6.77
CA PRO A 211 4.78 -5.95 -8.11
C PRO A 211 5.12 -7.44 -8.21
N GLY A 212 5.19 -7.94 -9.45
CA GLY A 212 5.54 -9.32 -9.77
C GLY A 212 7.06 -9.63 -9.70
N GLU A 213 7.41 -10.92 -9.94
CA GLU A 213 8.77 -11.48 -9.76
C GLU A 213 9.88 -10.68 -10.48
N LYS A 214 9.65 -10.24 -11.73
CA LYS A 214 10.62 -9.44 -12.51
C LYS A 214 11.06 -8.20 -11.71
N TRP A 215 10.11 -7.48 -11.17
CA TRP A 215 10.34 -6.23 -10.47
C TRP A 215 10.94 -6.42 -9.09
N LEU A 216 10.56 -7.49 -8.40
CA LEU A 216 11.18 -7.86 -7.12
C LEU A 216 12.69 -8.19 -7.30
N ARG A 217 13.04 -8.90 -8.37
CA ARG A 217 14.46 -9.17 -8.70
C ARG A 217 15.20 -7.88 -9.03
N MET A 218 14.60 -6.99 -9.85
CA MET A 218 15.20 -5.70 -10.17
C MET A 218 15.43 -4.88 -8.90
N TYR A 219 14.45 -4.76 -8.02
CA TYR A 219 14.56 -4.02 -6.76
C TYR A 219 15.74 -4.54 -5.91
N ARG A 220 15.83 -5.86 -5.75
CA ARG A 220 16.95 -6.50 -5.04
C ARG A 220 18.29 -6.21 -5.73
N ASP A 221 18.38 -6.37 -7.04
CA ASP A 221 19.61 -6.22 -7.80
C ASP A 221 20.14 -4.77 -7.78
N LEU A 222 19.24 -3.81 -7.59
CA LEU A 222 19.56 -2.41 -7.34
C LEU A 222 20.01 -2.12 -5.89
N GLY A 223 19.96 -3.11 -4.99
CA GLY A 223 20.34 -2.98 -3.59
C GLY A 223 19.17 -2.66 -2.65
N GLY A 224 17.94 -2.82 -3.11
CA GLY A 224 16.76 -2.66 -2.27
C GLY A 224 16.62 -3.81 -1.26
N GLU A 225 16.44 -3.45 0.01
CA GLU A 225 16.32 -4.42 1.10
C GLU A 225 15.00 -4.30 1.84
N ILE A 226 14.46 -3.08 2.01
CA ILE A 226 13.24 -2.82 2.77
C ILE A 226 12.04 -3.30 1.95
N ILE A 227 11.40 -4.39 2.42
CA ILE A 227 10.27 -4.99 1.74
C ILE A 227 9.25 -5.50 2.75
N THR A 228 7.99 -5.12 2.58
CA THR A 228 6.86 -5.57 3.40
C THR A 228 5.93 -6.46 2.60
N LEU A 229 5.03 -7.14 3.29
CA LEU A 229 4.01 -8.00 2.71
C LEU A 229 2.63 -7.53 3.17
N GLY A 230 1.73 -7.28 2.24
CA GLY A 230 0.38 -6.81 2.54
C GLY A 230 -0.69 -7.55 1.75
N SER A 231 -1.79 -7.90 2.42
CA SER A 231 -2.92 -8.56 1.76
C SER A 231 -3.89 -7.59 1.10
N ASP A 232 -3.88 -6.34 1.52
CA ASP A 232 -4.84 -5.31 1.10
C ASP A 232 -6.29 -5.75 1.44
N ALA A 233 -6.42 -6.32 2.65
CA ALA A 233 -7.65 -6.93 3.09
C ALA A 233 -8.63 -5.90 3.65
N HIS A 234 -9.83 -5.82 3.04
CA HIS A 234 -10.97 -4.99 3.48
C HIS A 234 -12.04 -5.83 4.21
N ASN A 235 -11.73 -7.09 4.51
CA ASN A 235 -12.59 -7.99 5.25
C ASN A 235 -11.78 -9.12 5.91
N THR A 236 -12.38 -9.73 6.93
CA THR A 236 -11.73 -10.78 7.72
C THR A 236 -11.35 -12.03 6.92
N ALA A 237 -12.08 -12.35 5.84
CA ALA A 237 -11.80 -13.50 5.00
C ALA A 237 -10.47 -13.36 4.25
N ASN A 238 -10.13 -12.15 3.81
CA ASN A 238 -8.95 -11.85 3.01
C ASN A 238 -7.69 -11.57 3.84
N ILE A 239 -7.79 -11.40 5.16
CA ILE A 239 -6.61 -11.20 6.02
C ILE A 239 -5.57 -12.29 5.76
N GLY A 240 -4.34 -11.86 5.52
CA GLY A 240 -3.20 -12.76 5.31
C GLY A 240 -3.24 -13.56 4.02
N CYS A 241 -4.18 -13.24 3.11
CA CYS A 241 -4.32 -13.96 1.85
C CYS A 241 -2.98 -14.00 1.09
N ALA A 242 -2.53 -15.21 0.76
CA ALA A 242 -1.30 -15.49 0.01
C ALA A 242 0.04 -14.96 0.61
N ILE A 243 0.07 -14.43 1.84
CA ILE A 243 1.30 -13.94 2.48
C ILE A 243 2.40 -15.03 2.48
N ARG A 244 2.07 -16.26 2.87
CA ARG A 244 3.05 -17.37 2.89
C ARG A 244 3.63 -17.65 1.50
N GLN A 245 2.80 -17.62 0.46
CA GLN A 245 3.24 -17.82 -0.92
C GLN A 245 4.16 -16.68 -1.38
N ARG A 246 3.91 -15.44 -0.92
CA ARG A 246 4.77 -14.29 -1.25
C ARG A 246 6.10 -14.33 -0.50
N GLN A 247 6.15 -14.88 0.71
CA GLN A 247 7.44 -15.15 1.37
C GLN A 247 8.28 -16.15 0.58
N GLU A 248 7.67 -17.22 0.05
CA GLU A 248 8.40 -18.16 -0.84
C GLU A 248 8.82 -17.50 -2.16
N LEU A 249 7.99 -16.61 -2.72
CA LEU A 249 8.39 -15.82 -3.89
C LEU A 249 9.59 -14.92 -3.58
N LEU A 250 9.62 -14.24 -2.45
CA LEU A 250 10.77 -13.44 -2.04
C LEU A 250 12.05 -14.26 -1.92
N LYS A 251 11.98 -15.46 -1.33
CA LYS A 251 13.13 -16.41 -1.32
C LYS A 251 13.59 -16.75 -2.74
N LYS A 252 12.65 -17.09 -3.62
CA LYS A 252 12.93 -17.36 -5.03
C LYS A 252 13.59 -16.17 -5.74
N CYS A 253 13.20 -14.95 -5.37
CA CYS A 253 13.83 -13.72 -5.86
C CYS A 253 15.21 -13.45 -5.23
N GLY A 254 15.62 -14.20 -4.19
CA GLY A 254 16.92 -14.09 -3.54
C GLY A 254 16.93 -13.14 -2.34
N PHE A 255 15.78 -12.80 -1.77
CA PHE A 255 15.70 -12.14 -0.47
C PHE A 255 15.88 -13.16 0.64
N GLU A 256 16.60 -12.76 1.70
CA GLU A 256 16.79 -13.59 2.91
C GLU A 256 15.87 -13.14 4.06
N LYS A 257 15.39 -11.92 3.97
CA LYS A 257 14.60 -11.24 5.01
C LYS A 257 13.52 -10.35 4.40
N PHE A 258 12.50 -10.06 5.19
CA PHE A 258 11.52 -9.00 4.97
C PHE A 258 11.45 -8.16 6.24
N CYS A 259 10.67 -7.07 6.26
CA CYS A 259 10.53 -6.25 7.45
C CYS A 259 9.09 -5.98 7.83
N THR A 260 8.89 -5.78 9.13
CA THR A 260 7.79 -5.08 9.77
C THR A 260 8.29 -3.74 10.29
N PHE A 261 7.44 -2.93 10.91
CA PHE A 261 7.84 -1.61 11.39
C PHE A 261 7.32 -1.32 12.79
N GLU A 262 8.11 -0.55 13.53
CA GLU A 262 7.71 0.10 14.77
C GLU A 262 8.22 1.54 14.76
N LYS A 263 7.33 2.53 14.99
CA LYS A 263 7.67 3.95 14.96
C LYS A 263 8.49 4.37 13.73
N MET A 264 8.04 3.91 12.57
CA MET A 264 8.66 4.14 11.26
C MET A 264 10.06 3.51 11.08
N VAL A 265 10.48 2.62 11.99
CA VAL A 265 11.78 1.93 11.94
C VAL A 265 11.58 0.46 11.54
N PRO A 266 12.29 -0.05 10.52
CA PRO A 266 12.12 -1.44 10.07
C PRO A 266 12.67 -2.45 11.09
N ILE A 267 11.90 -3.51 11.33
CA ILE A 267 12.26 -4.68 12.13
C ILE A 267 12.40 -5.87 11.19
N TRP A 268 13.55 -6.52 11.21
CA TRP A 268 13.90 -7.54 10.23
C TRP A 268 13.51 -8.95 10.66
N HIS A 269 12.89 -9.71 9.75
CA HIS A 269 12.50 -11.10 9.93
C HIS A 269 13.12 -11.97 8.84
N LYS A 270 13.59 -13.16 9.21
CA LYS A 270 14.05 -14.16 8.23
C LYS A 270 12.84 -14.74 7.47
N LEU A 271 13.03 -14.91 6.18
CA LEU A 271 12.06 -15.59 5.30
C LEU A 271 12.07 -17.11 5.51
#